data_b2823fc484e29d2038b656350f0feff0
#
_entry.id   b2823fc484e29d2038b656350f0feff0
#
_cell.length_a   1.000
_cell.length_b   1.000
_cell.length_c   1.000
_cell.angle_alpha   90.00
_cell.angle_beta   90.00
_cell.angle_gamma   90.00
#
_symmetry.space_group_name_H-M   'P 1'
#
loop_
_entity.id
_entity.type
_entity.pdbx_description
1 polymer ?
#
loop_
_entity_poly.entity_id
_entity_poly.type
_entity_poly.pdbx_seq_one_letter_code
_entity_poly.pdbx_strand_id
1 'polypeptide(L)'
;ESRCRRNMLDNSINIRGIKRVAVDMAGYVPAPVCPTSTGKRIAIIGGGPSGLSAAYYLQLMGHQTTVFEKRKKLGGMLLYGIPSYRLPRERLQDDINVILETGVEVRLETSVGNDPGQLSLDELRKEYDAIYIAIGAHSDKKIGIEGEDAGGVISAVEFLRAIGDGKYPDLTGKKVCVIGGGNVAMDVARSSVRLGADKVAVA
;
A
#
# COMPACT_ATOMS: atom_id res chain seq x y z
N GLU A 1 15.81 3.68 -17.24
CA GLU A 1 16.08 3.13 -18.57
C GLU A 1 16.49 4.23 -19.56
N SER A 2 15.84 5.39 -19.61
CA SER A 2 16.16 6.51 -20.53
C SER A 2 17.62 7.01 -20.44
N ARG A 3 18.29 6.79 -19.32
CA ARG A 3 19.71 7.14 -19.12
C ARG A 3 20.67 5.96 -19.24
N CYS A 4 20.17 4.79 -19.68
CA CYS A 4 21.01 3.63 -19.88
C CYS A 4 21.93 3.84 -21.09
N ARG A 5 23.24 3.75 -20.88
CA ARG A 5 24.22 3.92 -21.96
C ARG A 5 24.10 2.85 -23.07
N ARG A 6 23.49 1.70 -22.76
CA ARG A 6 23.22 0.66 -23.75
C ARG A 6 22.29 1.14 -24.88
N ASN A 7 21.41 2.13 -24.61
CA ASN A 7 20.59 2.78 -25.63
C ASN A 7 21.40 3.36 -26.81
N MET A 8 22.71 3.57 -26.62
CA MET A 8 23.58 4.04 -27.69
C MET A 8 23.98 2.94 -28.67
N LEU A 9 23.75 1.69 -28.31
CA LEU A 9 24.10 0.51 -29.13
C LEU A 9 22.86 -0.20 -29.65
N ASP A 10 21.89 -0.48 -28.77
CA ASP A 10 20.64 -1.15 -29.08
C ASP A 10 19.50 -0.68 -28.15
N ASN A 11 19.06 -1.47 -27.21
CA ASN A 11 18.00 -1.14 -26.27
C ASN A 11 18.52 -1.04 -24.83
N SER A 12 17.88 -0.21 -24.00
CA SER A 12 18.20 -0.15 -22.59
C SER A 12 18.00 -1.50 -21.90
N ILE A 13 18.85 -1.76 -20.92
CA ILE A 13 18.71 -2.96 -20.06
C ILE A 13 17.40 -2.84 -19.29
N ASN A 14 16.57 -3.88 -19.38
CA ASN A 14 15.31 -3.95 -18.64
C ASN A 14 15.55 -4.32 -17.16
N ILE A 15 16.12 -3.36 -16.40
CA ILE A 15 16.49 -3.57 -14.99
C ILE A 15 15.27 -3.95 -14.14
N ARG A 16 14.11 -3.34 -14.40
CA ARG A 16 12.87 -3.65 -13.67
C ARG A 16 12.42 -5.10 -13.91
N GLY A 17 12.46 -5.53 -15.15
CA GLY A 17 12.13 -6.91 -15.52
C GLY A 17 13.09 -7.92 -14.90
N ILE A 18 14.40 -7.63 -14.92
CA ILE A 18 15.41 -8.48 -14.28
C ILE A 18 15.19 -8.59 -12.77
N LYS A 19 14.94 -7.47 -12.09
CA LYS A 19 14.59 -7.48 -10.65
C LYS A 19 13.34 -8.32 -10.38
N ARG A 20 12.32 -8.21 -11.22
CA ARG A 20 11.09 -9.00 -11.11
C ARG A 20 11.39 -10.50 -11.20
N VAL A 21 12.11 -10.90 -12.24
CA VAL A 21 12.51 -12.30 -12.43
C VAL A 21 13.34 -12.81 -11.25
N ALA A 22 14.30 -12.01 -10.77
CA ALA A 22 15.12 -12.39 -9.62
C ALA A 22 14.28 -12.70 -8.37
N VAL A 23 13.29 -11.82 -8.06
CA VAL A 23 12.39 -12.04 -6.92
C VAL A 23 11.47 -13.24 -7.15
N ASP A 24 10.90 -13.38 -8.36
CA ASP A 24 10.01 -14.48 -8.70
C ASP A 24 10.72 -15.85 -8.62
N MET A 25 12.05 -15.90 -8.86
CA MET A 25 12.86 -17.12 -8.85
C MET A 25 13.61 -17.37 -7.52
N ALA A 26 13.76 -16.38 -6.67
CA ALA A 26 14.54 -16.50 -5.43
C ALA A 26 13.94 -17.49 -4.42
N GLY A 27 12.63 -17.74 -4.51
CA GLY A 27 11.93 -18.52 -3.50
C GLY A 27 11.87 -17.78 -2.16
N TYR A 28 11.80 -18.54 -1.08
CA TYR A 28 11.80 -17.96 0.27
C TYR A 28 13.19 -17.43 0.63
N VAL A 29 13.23 -16.16 1.04
CA VAL A 29 14.43 -15.51 1.57
C VAL A 29 14.17 -15.17 3.04
N PRO A 30 14.86 -15.82 4.00
CA PRO A 30 14.61 -15.59 5.42
C PRO A 30 14.99 -14.17 5.85
N ALA A 31 14.34 -13.70 6.91
CA ALA A 31 14.72 -12.43 7.52
C ALA A 31 16.15 -12.49 8.09
N PRO A 32 16.89 -11.39 8.02
CA PRO A 32 18.19 -11.31 8.70
C PRO A 32 18.03 -11.44 10.22
N VAL A 33 19.04 -11.99 10.87
CA VAL A 33 19.09 -12.07 12.34
C VAL A 33 19.20 -10.65 12.92
N CYS A 34 18.30 -10.31 13.81
CA CYS A 34 18.35 -9.01 14.51
C CYS A 34 19.42 -9.03 15.60
N PRO A 35 20.11 -7.91 15.85
CA PRO A 35 21.11 -7.80 16.93
C PRO A 35 20.42 -7.76 18.30
N THR A 36 21.24 -7.74 19.36
CA THR A 36 20.77 -7.58 20.74
C THR A 36 19.94 -6.32 20.89
N SER A 37 18.84 -6.42 21.65
CA SER A 37 17.93 -5.31 21.86
C SER A 37 18.62 -4.10 22.50
N THR A 38 18.34 -2.93 21.97
CA THR A 38 18.75 -1.62 22.55
C THR A 38 17.88 -1.21 23.74
N GLY A 39 16.81 -1.94 24.03
CA GLY A 39 15.79 -1.57 25.01
C GLY A 39 14.86 -0.44 24.57
N LYS A 40 15.05 0.13 23.37
CA LYS A 40 14.20 1.20 22.85
C LYS A 40 12.96 0.65 22.17
N ARG A 41 11.81 1.24 22.47
CA ARG A 41 10.50 0.90 21.93
C ARG A 41 10.01 2.00 21.00
N ILE A 42 9.60 1.64 19.78
CA ILE A 42 9.18 2.60 18.76
C ILE A 42 7.77 2.25 18.27
N ALA A 43 6.85 3.19 18.40
CA ALA A 43 5.52 3.10 17.83
C ALA A 43 5.53 3.56 16.36
N ILE A 44 4.93 2.77 15.48
CA ILE A 44 4.79 3.09 14.05
C ILE A 44 3.31 3.17 13.72
N ILE A 45 2.84 4.34 13.28
CA ILE A 45 1.44 4.58 12.97
C ILE A 45 1.23 4.41 11.46
N GLY A 46 0.64 3.27 11.08
CA GLY A 46 0.35 2.88 9.71
C GLY A 46 1.19 1.72 9.20
N GLY A 47 0.52 0.65 8.80
CA GLY A 47 1.08 -0.60 8.26
C GLY A 47 1.23 -0.61 6.73
N GLY A 48 1.41 0.55 6.12
CA GLY A 48 1.74 0.70 4.70
C GLY A 48 3.25 0.52 4.43
N PRO A 49 3.69 0.70 3.16
CA PRO A 49 5.09 0.46 2.79
C PRO A 49 6.10 1.28 3.59
N SER A 50 5.77 2.52 3.94
CA SER A 50 6.63 3.37 4.77
C SER A 50 6.80 2.82 6.18
N GLY A 51 5.67 2.48 6.85
CA GLY A 51 5.69 1.96 8.21
C GLY A 51 6.36 0.58 8.29
N LEU A 52 6.06 -0.31 7.36
CA LEU A 52 6.66 -1.63 7.30
C LEU A 52 8.17 -1.57 7.04
N SER A 53 8.61 -0.69 6.13
CA SER A 53 10.04 -0.47 5.88
C SER A 53 10.74 0.08 7.12
N ALA A 54 10.14 1.09 7.79
CA ALA A 54 10.68 1.62 9.04
C ALA A 54 10.77 0.54 10.12
N ALA A 55 9.72 -0.26 10.30
CA ALA A 55 9.69 -1.37 11.26
C ALA A 55 10.85 -2.35 11.02
N TYR A 56 11.02 -2.79 9.77
CA TYR A 56 12.08 -3.71 9.37
C TYR A 56 13.48 -3.17 9.73
N TYR A 57 13.81 -1.96 9.28
CA TYR A 57 15.15 -1.42 9.52
C TYR A 57 15.41 -1.08 10.99
N LEU A 58 14.38 -0.64 11.73
CA LEU A 58 14.51 -0.38 13.16
C LEU A 58 14.72 -1.70 13.96
N GLN A 59 14.07 -2.80 13.57
CA GLN A 59 14.36 -4.11 14.15
C GLN A 59 15.79 -4.54 13.85
N LEU A 60 16.29 -4.36 12.64
CA LEU A 60 17.69 -4.63 12.29
C LEU A 60 18.70 -3.73 13.01
N MET A 61 18.26 -2.63 13.60
CA MET A 61 19.06 -1.80 14.52
C MET A 61 18.92 -2.21 15.99
N GLY A 62 18.15 -3.25 16.29
CA GLY A 62 17.92 -3.76 17.64
C GLY A 62 16.83 -3.01 18.43
N HIS A 63 16.01 -2.18 17.79
CA HIS A 63 14.88 -1.53 18.43
C HIS A 63 13.64 -2.42 18.40
N GLN A 64 12.81 -2.34 19.44
CA GLN A 64 11.52 -3.01 19.47
C GLN A 64 10.48 -2.13 18.78
N THR A 65 9.83 -2.64 17.74
CA THR A 65 8.85 -1.88 16.97
C THR A 65 7.44 -2.47 17.09
N THR A 66 6.45 -1.59 17.26
CA THR A 66 5.03 -1.96 17.22
C THR A 66 4.34 -1.14 16.15
N VAL A 67 3.75 -1.81 15.15
CA VAL A 67 2.98 -1.18 14.07
C VAL A 67 1.51 -1.16 14.44
N PHE A 68 0.92 0.02 14.47
CA PHE A 68 -0.52 0.26 14.66
C PHE A 68 -1.17 0.49 13.30
N GLU A 69 -2.04 -0.42 12.89
CA GLU A 69 -2.75 -0.33 11.62
C GLU A 69 -4.27 -0.31 11.85
N LYS A 70 -4.94 0.70 11.31
CA LYS A 70 -6.40 0.86 11.48
C LYS A 70 -7.22 -0.18 10.72
N ARG A 71 -6.62 -0.85 9.74
CA ARG A 71 -7.30 -1.84 8.90
C ARG A 71 -7.01 -3.26 9.36
N LYS A 72 -7.73 -4.21 8.77
CA LYS A 72 -7.61 -5.65 9.06
C LYS A 72 -6.34 -6.29 8.51
N LYS A 73 -5.65 -5.61 7.58
CA LYS A 73 -4.48 -6.18 6.89
C LYS A 73 -3.41 -5.12 6.68
N LEU A 74 -2.16 -5.56 6.75
CA LEU A 74 -0.99 -4.77 6.39
C LEU A 74 -0.87 -4.56 4.88
N GLY A 75 0.00 -3.64 4.47
CA GLY A 75 0.32 -3.37 3.08
C GLY A 75 -0.11 -1.99 2.58
N GLY A 76 -1.04 -1.32 3.28
CA GLY A 76 -1.49 0.02 2.91
C GLY A 76 -1.91 0.12 1.43
N MET A 77 -1.42 1.13 0.69
CA MET A 77 -1.78 1.32 -0.72
C MET A 77 -1.30 0.19 -1.65
N LEU A 78 -0.30 -0.61 -1.26
CA LEU A 78 0.09 -1.80 -2.03
C LEU A 78 -1.03 -2.84 -2.06
N LEU A 79 -1.78 -2.97 -0.96
CA LEU A 79 -2.92 -3.88 -0.86
C LEU A 79 -4.22 -3.25 -1.35
N TYR A 80 -4.50 -2.01 -0.90
CA TYR A 80 -5.81 -1.37 -1.04
C TYR A 80 -5.93 -0.46 -2.27
N GLY A 81 -4.81 -0.05 -2.89
CA GLY A 81 -4.80 0.84 -4.05
C GLY A 81 -4.33 0.17 -5.33
N ILE A 82 -3.37 -0.76 -5.25
CA ILE A 82 -2.85 -1.46 -6.44
C ILE A 82 -3.65 -2.73 -6.68
N PRO A 83 -4.24 -2.91 -7.87
CA PRO A 83 -4.98 -4.14 -8.20
C PRO A 83 -4.12 -5.40 -8.17
N SER A 84 -4.74 -6.55 -7.80
CA SER A 84 -4.04 -7.84 -7.67
C SER A 84 -3.40 -8.34 -8.97
N TYR A 85 -3.94 -7.96 -10.12
CA TYR A 85 -3.36 -8.31 -11.41
C TYR A 85 -2.05 -7.56 -11.74
N ARG A 86 -1.73 -6.50 -10.98
CA ARG A 86 -0.45 -5.77 -11.06
C ARG A 86 0.51 -6.18 -9.96
N LEU A 87 0.00 -6.34 -8.74
CA LEU A 87 0.75 -6.80 -7.58
C LEU A 87 0.01 -7.99 -6.96
N PRO A 88 0.43 -9.23 -7.26
CA PRO A 88 -0.16 -10.44 -6.67
C PRO A 88 -0.12 -10.38 -5.14
N ARG A 89 -1.22 -10.73 -4.51
CA ARG A 89 -1.38 -10.64 -3.05
C ARG A 89 -0.44 -11.55 -2.29
N GLU A 90 -0.14 -12.69 -2.86
CA GLU A 90 0.81 -13.67 -2.30
C GLU A 90 2.22 -13.06 -2.20
N ARG A 91 2.69 -12.41 -3.26
CA ARG A 91 4.02 -11.76 -3.27
C ARG A 91 4.12 -10.61 -2.27
N LEU A 92 3.06 -9.83 -2.13
CA LEU A 92 3.01 -8.80 -1.10
C LEU A 92 3.04 -9.40 0.30
N GLN A 93 2.32 -10.52 0.50
CA GLN A 93 2.30 -11.19 1.79
C GLN A 93 3.64 -11.85 2.12
N ASP A 94 4.34 -12.41 1.13
CA ASP A 94 5.68 -12.98 1.32
C ASP A 94 6.65 -11.90 1.87
N ASP A 95 6.69 -10.71 1.24
CA ASP A 95 7.53 -9.60 1.72
C ASP A 95 7.12 -9.13 3.13
N ILE A 96 5.82 -9.06 3.42
CA ILE A 96 5.33 -8.69 4.75
C ILE A 96 5.75 -9.73 5.77
N ASN A 97 5.67 -11.02 5.46
CA ASN A 97 6.05 -12.10 6.36
C ASN A 97 7.54 -12.01 6.74
N VAL A 98 8.43 -11.73 5.78
CA VAL A 98 9.86 -11.50 6.06
C VAL A 98 10.07 -10.34 7.03
N ILE A 99 9.29 -9.26 6.90
CA ILE A 99 9.33 -8.15 7.85
C ILE A 99 8.88 -8.60 9.24
N LEU A 100 7.78 -9.36 9.33
CA LEU A 100 7.26 -9.87 10.62
C LEU A 100 8.21 -10.85 11.30
N GLU A 101 8.94 -11.65 10.53
CA GLU A 101 9.97 -12.57 11.04
C GLU A 101 11.09 -11.86 11.81
N THR A 102 11.31 -10.55 11.57
CA THR A 102 12.28 -9.77 12.38
C THR A 102 11.79 -9.49 13.80
N GLY A 103 10.56 -9.87 14.16
CA GLY A 103 9.99 -9.67 15.49
C GLY A 103 9.17 -8.39 15.65
N VAL A 104 8.73 -7.79 14.55
CA VAL A 104 7.81 -6.63 14.57
C VAL A 104 6.48 -7.03 15.21
N GLU A 105 6.08 -6.31 16.27
CA GLU A 105 4.73 -6.42 16.84
C GLU A 105 3.73 -5.68 15.95
N VAL A 106 2.54 -6.26 15.75
CA VAL A 106 1.48 -5.66 14.94
C VAL A 106 0.17 -5.60 15.71
N ARG A 107 -0.45 -4.44 15.73
CA ARG A 107 -1.81 -4.21 16.25
C ARG A 107 -2.71 -3.73 15.12
N LEU A 108 -3.43 -4.69 14.56
CA LEU A 108 -4.44 -4.42 13.53
C LEU A 108 -5.72 -3.83 14.15
N GLU A 109 -6.57 -3.25 13.30
CA GLU A 109 -7.84 -2.64 13.69
C GLU A 109 -7.68 -1.61 14.81
N THR A 110 -6.49 -0.99 14.91
CA THR A 110 -6.13 -0.02 15.92
C THR A 110 -5.89 1.34 15.27
N SER A 111 -6.85 2.23 15.41
CA SER A 111 -6.74 3.62 14.96
C SER A 111 -6.04 4.49 16.00
N VAL A 112 -5.17 5.37 15.54
CA VAL A 112 -4.53 6.40 16.38
C VAL A 112 -5.12 7.76 16.02
N GLY A 113 -5.60 8.48 17.01
CA GLY A 113 -6.24 9.79 16.83
C GLY A 113 -6.88 10.30 18.12
N ASN A 114 -7.83 11.24 17.99
CA ASN A 114 -8.48 11.89 19.12
C ASN A 114 -9.97 11.51 19.27
N ASP A 115 -10.50 10.65 18.38
CA ASP A 115 -11.90 10.24 18.47
C ASP A 115 -12.11 9.17 19.56
N PRO A 116 -13.30 9.04 20.12
CA PRO A 116 -13.61 8.01 21.10
C PRO A 116 -13.27 6.60 20.57
N GLY A 117 -12.54 5.83 21.38
CA GLY A 117 -12.11 4.47 21.04
C GLY A 117 -10.82 4.38 20.20
N GLN A 118 -10.21 5.50 19.89
CA GLN A 118 -8.89 5.53 19.27
C GLN A 118 -7.79 5.65 20.34
N LEU A 119 -6.62 5.11 20.01
CA LEU A 119 -5.41 5.26 20.82
C LEU A 119 -4.85 6.67 20.60
N SER A 120 -4.64 7.43 21.65
CA SER A 120 -4.14 8.79 21.55
C SER A 120 -2.61 8.84 21.37
N LEU A 121 -2.11 9.93 20.78
CA LEU A 121 -0.66 10.17 20.71
C LEU A 121 -0.02 10.32 22.10
N ASP A 122 -0.76 10.83 23.09
CA ASP A 122 -0.23 11.00 24.43
C ASP A 122 -0.10 9.67 25.19
N GLU A 123 -0.96 8.69 24.91
CA GLU A 123 -0.79 7.32 25.40
C GLU A 123 0.45 6.69 24.78
N LEU A 124 0.63 6.82 23.46
CA LEU A 124 1.84 6.32 22.78
C LEU A 124 3.13 6.97 23.30
N ARG A 125 3.12 8.27 23.61
CA ARG A 125 4.28 8.98 24.18
C ARG A 125 4.68 8.49 25.57
N LYS A 126 3.76 7.91 26.32
CA LYS A 126 4.05 7.34 27.65
C LYS A 126 4.69 5.97 27.55
N GLU A 127 4.36 5.21 26.51
CA GLU A 127 4.78 3.81 26.35
C GLU A 127 5.98 3.62 25.43
N TYR A 128 6.24 4.55 24.51
CA TYR A 128 7.26 4.42 23.47
C TYR A 128 8.27 5.55 23.54
N ASP A 129 9.54 5.22 23.27
CA ASP A 129 10.63 6.20 23.22
C ASP A 129 10.54 7.13 21.99
N ALA A 130 9.96 6.63 20.89
CA ALA A 130 9.73 7.41 19.67
C ALA A 130 8.47 6.96 18.93
N ILE A 131 7.93 7.87 18.12
CA ILE A 131 6.75 7.62 17.29
C ILE A 131 7.10 7.97 15.83
N TYR A 132 6.88 7.01 14.94
CA TYR A 132 7.03 7.19 13.49
C TYR A 132 5.65 7.26 12.82
N ILE A 133 5.33 8.38 12.18
CA ILE A 133 4.04 8.61 11.54
C ILE A 133 4.12 8.21 10.07
N ALA A 134 3.38 7.17 9.67
CA ALA A 134 3.36 6.58 8.33
C ALA A 134 1.93 6.40 7.79
N ILE A 135 1.05 7.35 8.06
CA ILE A 135 -0.40 7.27 7.79
C ILE A 135 -0.77 7.28 6.29
N GLY A 136 0.15 7.71 5.42
CA GLY A 136 -0.07 7.77 3.97
C GLY A 136 -1.11 8.82 3.53
N ALA A 137 -1.49 8.75 2.24
CA ALA A 137 -2.54 9.59 1.63
C ALA A 137 -3.71 8.69 1.22
N HIS A 138 -4.87 8.87 1.84
CA HIS A 138 -6.04 8.00 1.68
C HIS A 138 -7.25 8.68 1.06
N SER A 139 -7.16 9.96 0.78
CA SER A 139 -8.18 10.74 0.08
C SER A 139 -7.64 11.24 -1.26
N ASP A 140 -8.50 11.31 -2.24
CA ASP A 140 -8.23 11.96 -3.50
C ASP A 140 -8.40 13.48 -3.40
N LYS A 141 -7.90 14.16 -4.40
CA LYS A 141 -8.09 15.58 -4.55
C LYS A 141 -9.27 15.82 -5.49
N LYS A 142 -10.25 16.59 -5.04
CA LYS A 142 -11.36 17.01 -5.88
C LYS A 142 -10.89 17.90 -7.02
N ILE A 143 -11.56 17.79 -8.17
CA ILE A 143 -11.23 18.55 -9.39
C ILE A 143 -11.86 19.96 -9.33
N GLY A 144 -12.97 20.10 -8.61
CA GLY A 144 -13.68 21.37 -8.44
C GLY A 144 -14.56 21.74 -9.64
N ILE A 145 -15.13 20.75 -10.32
CA ILE A 145 -16.05 20.96 -11.45
C ILE A 145 -17.50 20.73 -11.02
N GLU A 146 -18.43 21.38 -11.74
CA GLU A 146 -19.86 21.16 -11.53
C GLU A 146 -20.24 19.70 -11.77
N GLY A 147 -21.05 19.13 -10.87
CA GLY A 147 -21.49 17.73 -10.93
C GLY A 147 -20.54 16.75 -10.26
N GLU A 148 -19.43 17.18 -9.69
CA GLU A 148 -18.47 16.30 -9.02
C GLU A 148 -19.09 15.54 -7.83
N ASP A 149 -20.12 16.10 -7.19
CA ASP A 149 -20.84 15.47 -6.07
C ASP A 149 -22.14 14.75 -6.52
N ALA A 150 -22.36 14.60 -7.83
CA ALA A 150 -23.55 13.94 -8.36
C ALA A 150 -23.58 12.45 -8.05
N GLY A 151 -24.78 11.88 -7.97
CA GLY A 151 -24.96 10.45 -7.78
C GLY A 151 -24.27 9.63 -8.88
N GLY A 152 -23.44 8.66 -8.50
CA GLY A 152 -22.66 7.84 -9.42
C GLY A 152 -21.23 8.33 -9.68
N VAL A 153 -20.86 9.51 -9.18
CA VAL A 153 -19.46 9.96 -9.15
C VAL A 153 -18.77 9.31 -7.94
N ILE A 154 -17.68 8.62 -8.20
CA ILE A 154 -16.98 7.82 -7.18
C ILE A 154 -15.50 8.19 -7.20
N SER A 155 -14.92 8.38 -6.02
CA SER A 155 -13.48 8.51 -5.85
C SER A 155 -12.73 7.28 -6.38
N ALA A 156 -11.70 7.51 -7.20
CA ALA A 156 -10.83 6.44 -7.70
C ALA A 156 -10.17 5.66 -6.54
N VAL A 157 -9.78 6.37 -5.48
CA VAL A 157 -9.16 5.76 -4.29
C VAL A 157 -10.17 4.88 -3.55
N GLU A 158 -11.41 5.33 -3.39
CA GLU A 158 -12.47 4.55 -2.74
C GLU A 158 -12.85 3.33 -3.56
N PHE A 159 -12.96 3.48 -4.89
CA PHE A 159 -13.25 2.38 -5.80
C PHE A 159 -12.20 1.28 -5.73
N LEU A 160 -10.92 1.62 -5.86
CA LEU A 160 -9.84 0.65 -5.78
C LEU A 160 -9.70 0.04 -4.38
N ARG A 161 -9.96 0.83 -3.34
CA ARG A 161 -9.97 0.36 -1.96
C ARG A 161 -11.06 -0.66 -1.71
N ALA A 162 -12.26 -0.44 -2.21
CA ALA A 162 -13.35 -1.41 -2.11
C ALA A 162 -12.94 -2.76 -2.73
N ILE A 163 -12.30 -2.74 -3.89
CA ILE A 163 -11.76 -3.94 -4.54
C ILE A 163 -10.66 -4.59 -3.66
N GLY A 164 -9.76 -3.79 -3.09
CA GLY A 164 -8.73 -4.26 -2.17
C GLY A 164 -9.28 -4.90 -0.89
N ASP A 165 -10.43 -4.42 -0.42
CA ASP A 165 -11.19 -4.99 0.70
C ASP A 165 -12.00 -6.27 0.31
N GLY A 166 -11.97 -6.67 -0.96
CA GLY A 166 -12.76 -7.79 -1.48
C GLY A 166 -14.23 -7.45 -1.76
N LYS A 167 -14.55 -6.16 -1.78
CA LYS A 167 -15.88 -5.66 -2.16
C LYS A 167 -15.86 -5.31 -3.64
N TYR A 168 -16.51 -6.11 -4.45
CA TYR A 168 -16.52 -5.95 -5.90
C TYR A 168 -17.85 -5.31 -6.33
N PRO A 169 -17.89 -4.02 -6.71
CA PRO A 169 -19.09 -3.41 -7.24
C PRO A 169 -19.46 -4.06 -8.58
N ASP A 170 -20.75 -4.35 -8.75
CA ASP A 170 -21.29 -4.84 -10.03
C ASP A 170 -21.45 -3.66 -10.99
N LEU A 171 -20.72 -3.70 -12.10
CA LEU A 171 -20.77 -2.70 -13.15
C LEU A 171 -21.43 -3.21 -14.43
N THR A 172 -22.07 -4.39 -14.38
CA THR A 172 -22.80 -4.96 -15.52
C THR A 172 -23.87 -3.97 -16.02
N GLY A 173 -23.91 -3.74 -17.31
CA GLY A 173 -24.84 -2.79 -17.95
C GLY A 173 -24.49 -1.31 -17.75
N LYS A 174 -23.38 -1.00 -17.07
CA LYS A 174 -22.98 0.41 -16.81
C LYS A 174 -21.96 0.90 -17.81
N LYS A 175 -22.07 2.20 -18.12
CA LYS A 175 -21.06 2.95 -18.86
C LYS A 175 -20.23 3.74 -17.85
N VAL A 176 -18.92 3.57 -17.85
CA VAL A 176 -18.00 4.20 -16.91
C VAL A 176 -17.15 5.23 -17.65
N CYS A 177 -17.10 6.45 -17.13
CA CYS A 177 -16.15 7.46 -17.56
C CYS A 177 -15.13 7.68 -16.45
N VAL A 178 -13.85 7.56 -16.78
CA VAL A 178 -12.73 7.79 -15.85
C VAL A 178 -12.07 9.10 -16.24
N ILE A 179 -12.02 10.03 -15.31
CA ILE A 179 -11.39 11.34 -15.53
C ILE A 179 -9.94 11.29 -15.08
N GLY A 180 -9.02 11.50 -16.03
CA GLY A 180 -7.57 11.49 -15.82
C GLY A 180 -6.83 10.37 -16.55
N GLY A 181 -5.55 10.59 -16.90
CA GLY A 181 -4.70 9.68 -17.67
C GLY A 181 -3.56 9.03 -16.90
N GLY A 182 -3.51 9.20 -15.57
CA GLY A 182 -2.45 8.65 -14.73
C GLY A 182 -2.62 7.15 -14.43
N ASN A 183 -1.64 6.57 -13.73
CA ASN A 183 -1.66 5.14 -13.39
C ASN A 183 -2.92 4.71 -12.64
N VAL A 184 -3.41 5.55 -11.72
CA VAL A 184 -4.63 5.27 -10.96
C VAL A 184 -5.85 5.21 -11.88
N ALA A 185 -5.97 6.14 -12.83
CA ALA A 185 -7.06 6.14 -13.82
C ALA A 185 -7.03 4.87 -14.69
N MET A 186 -5.85 4.45 -15.12
CA MET A 186 -5.69 3.20 -15.88
C MET A 186 -6.08 1.97 -15.05
N ASP A 187 -5.76 1.95 -13.76
CA ASP A 187 -6.15 0.87 -12.86
C ASP A 187 -7.66 0.84 -12.65
N VAL A 188 -8.30 2.00 -12.48
CA VAL A 188 -9.76 2.13 -12.39
C VAL A 188 -10.42 1.64 -13.69
N ALA A 189 -9.96 2.12 -14.85
CA ALA A 189 -10.52 1.74 -16.13
C ALA A 189 -10.43 0.21 -16.36
N ARG A 190 -9.26 -0.37 -16.15
CA ARG A 190 -9.05 -1.82 -16.30
C ARG A 190 -9.82 -2.66 -15.28
N SER A 191 -9.98 -2.15 -14.06
CA SER A 191 -10.80 -2.79 -13.04
C SER A 191 -12.28 -2.72 -13.40
N SER A 192 -12.75 -1.59 -13.91
CA SER A 192 -14.15 -1.42 -14.35
C SER A 192 -14.53 -2.40 -15.46
N VAL A 193 -13.64 -2.62 -16.44
CA VAL A 193 -13.85 -3.66 -17.47
C VAL A 193 -13.97 -5.05 -16.84
N ARG A 194 -13.10 -5.38 -15.89
CA ARG A 194 -13.13 -6.69 -15.20
C ARG A 194 -14.36 -6.89 -14.32
N LEU A 195 -14.97 -5.80 -13.88
CA LEU A 195 -16.21 -5.79 -13.09
C LEU A 195 -17.48 -5.73 -13.96
N GLY A 196 -17.34 -5.93 -15.27
CA GLY A 196 -18.46 -6.10 -16.18
C GLY A 196 -19.01 -4.82 -16.78
N ALA A 197 -18.30 -3.70 -16.75
CA ALA A 197 -18.76 -2.49 -17.40
C ALA A 197 -18.88 -2.66 -18.92
N ASP A 198 -20.03 -2.27 -19.50
CA ASP A 198 -20.32 -2.39 -20.94
C ASP A 198 -19.40 -1.48 -21.78
N LYS A 199 -19.10 -0.31 -21.26
CA LYS A 199 -18.20 0.65 -21.92
C LYS A 199 -17.39 1.41 -20.87
N VAL A 200 -16.10 1.55 -21.12
CA VAL A 200 -15.20 2.38 -20.29
C VAL A 200 -14.53 3.41 -21.20
N ALA A 201 -14.66 4.68 -20.86
CA ALA A 201 -13.95 5.78 -21.49
C ALA A 201 -12.99 6.42 -20.49
N VAL A 202 -11.90 6.98 -20.99
CA VAL A 202 -10.93 7.76 -20.21
C VAL A 202 -10.84 9.14 -20.84
N ALA A 203 -10.99 10.19 -20.04
CA ALA A 203 -10.99 11.59 -20.46
C ALA A 203 -9.90 12.40 -19.75
#